data_88b04a1e9a9fd8e3b57253658b070d85
#
_entry.id   88b04a1e9a9fd8e3b57253658b070d85
#
_cell.length_a   1.000
_cell.length_b   1.000
_cell.length_c   1.000
_cell.angle_alpha   90.00
_cell.angle_beta   90.00
_cell.angle_gamma   90.00
#
_symmetry.space_group_name_H-M   'P 1'
#
loop_
_entity.id
_entity.type
_entity.pdbx_description
1 polymer ?
#
loop_
_entity_poly.entity_id
_entity_poly.type
_entity_poly.pdbx_seq_one_letter_code
_entity_poly.pdbx_strand_id
1 'polypeptide(L)'
;MKVLMFGWEFPPHILGGLGTASYGLTKGMSQQDDLEITFCIPKPWGDEDQSFLRIIGMNSTPVVWKNVGWDYVKGRVGSYMDPQLFYDLRDHIYADFNYLNTNDLGCIEFSGRYPDNLHEEINNYSIVAGVVARQQEFDIIHSHDWLTYPAGIHAKQVSGKPLVIHVHEIGRAHV
;
A
#
# COMPACT_ATOMS: atom_id res chain seq x y z
N MET A 1 13.57 15.20 -4.21
CA MET A 1 13.23 14.09 -3.28
C MET A 1 11.99 13.39 -3.83
N LYS A 2 12.03 12.05 -3.95
CA LYS A 2 10.91 11.24 -4.44
C LYS A 2 10.15 10.62 -3.27
N VAL A 3 8.84 10.85 -3.20
CA VAL A 3 7.97 10.37 -2.13
C VAL A 3 7.00 9.33 -2.66
N LEU A 4 7.02 8.13 -2.06
CA LEU A 4 6.02 7.09 -2.31
C LEU A 4 4.94 7.19 -1.23
N MET A 5 3.75 7.60 -1.61
CA MET A 5 2.62 7.78 -0.71
C MET A 5 1.59 6.68 -0.85
N PHE A 6 1.05 6.23 0.27
CA PHE A 6 -0.07 5.29 0.31
C PHE A 6 -1.29 5.99 0.88
N GLY A 7 -2.34 6.09 0.07
CA GLY A 7 -3.66 6.57 0.45
C GLY A 7 -4.75 5.55 0.14
N TRP A 8 -5.99 5.86 0.50
CA TRP A 8 -7.12 4.97 0.27
C TRP A 8 -8.06 5.50 -0.81
N GLU A 9 -8.24 6.81 -0.84
CA GLU A 9 -9.12 7.52 -1.77
C GLU A 9 -8.46 8.80 -2.26
N PHE A 10 -8.87 9.29 -3.43
CA PHE A 10 -8.41 10.54 -4.00
C PHE A 10 -9.54 11.21 -4.80
N PRO A 11 -9.67 12.56 -4.78
CA PRO A 11 -10.71 13.25 -5.52
C PRO A 11 -10.68 12.95 -7.03
N PRO A 12 -11.84 12.90 -7.69
CA PRO A 12 -13.18 13.27 -7.19
C PRO A 12 -13.90 12.15 -6.42
N HIS A 13 -13.38 10.93 -6.39
CA HIS A 13 -13.99 9.76 -5.78
C HIS A 13 -13.58 9.61 -4.31
N ILE A 14 -14.19 10.40 -3.45
CA ILE A 14 -13.96 10.39 -2.00
C ILE A 14 -15.26 10.12 -1.25
N LEU A 15 -15.16 9.43 -0.13
CA LEU A 15 -16.28 9.16 0.78
C LEU A 15 -16.13 9.90 2.12
N GLY A 16 -14.95 10.44 2.38
CA GLY A 16 -14.67 11.13 3.65
C GLY A 16 -13.63 12.25 3.54
N GLY A 17 -13.18 12.71 4.70
CA GLY A 17 -12.20 13.77 4.81
C GLY A 17 -10.78 13.36 4.41
N LEU A 18 -10.47 12.07 4.42
CA LEU A 18 -9.13 11.53 4.17
C LEU A 18 -8.63 11.88 2.75
N GLY A 19 -9.47 11.67 1.74
CA GLY A 19 -9.13 12.00 0.36
C GLY A 19 -8.96 13.49 0.13
N THR A 20 -9.79 14.33 0.75
CA THR A 20 -9.66 15.78 0.70
C THR A 20 -8.36 16.26 1.35
N ALA A 21 -8.02 15.70 2.52
CA ALA A 21 -6.78 16.02 3.23
C ALA A 21 -5.55 15.59 2.43
N SER A 22 -5.57 14.38 1.85
CA SER A 22 -4.49 13.86 1.03
C SER A 22 -4.26 14.70 -0.23
N TYR A 23 -5.34 15.13 -0.88
CA TYR A 23 -5.27 16.03 -2.04
C TYR A 23 -4.68 17.38 -1.67
N GLY A 24 -5.18 18.01 -0.61
CA GLY A 24 -4.67 19.32 -0.15
C GLY A 24 -3.19 19.27 0.23
N LEU A 25 -2.79 18.22 0.94
CA LEU A 25 -1.40 18.00 1.32
C LEU A 25 -0.50 17.80 0.10
N THR A 26 -0.86 16.88 -0.80
CA THR A 26 -0.05 16.59 -2.00
C THR A 26 0.05 17.77 -2.93
N LYS A 27 -1.03 18.54 -3.08
CA LYS A 27 -1.03 19.79 -3.85
C LYS A 27 -0.14 20.87 -3.21
N GLY A 28 -0.15 20.98 -1.89
CA GLY A 28 0.76 21.88 -1.18
C GLY A 28 2.22 21.45 -1.30
N MET A 29 2.49 20.15 -1.18
CA MET A 29 3.83 19.59 -1.33
C MET A 29 4.39 19.74 -2.75
N SER A 30 3.56 19.64 -3.77
CA SER A 30 3.97 19.78 -5.17
C SER A 30 4.44 21.19 -5.55
N GLN A 31 4.20 22.18 -4.69
CA GLN A 31 4.73 23.53 -4.86
C GLN A 31 6.23 23.64 -4.49
N GLN A 32 6.81 22.57 -3.97
CA GLN A 32 8.25 22.50 -3.69
C GLN A 32 8.98 21.96 -4.94
N ASP A 33 9.90 22.74 -5.49
CA ASP A 33 10.56 22.46 -6.79
C ASP A 33 11.28 21.12 -6.86
N ASP A 34 11.75 20.58 -5.73
CA ASP A 34 12.55 19.36 -5.67
C ASP A 34 11.76 18.10 -5.25
N LEU A 35 10.41 18.12 -5.33
CA LEU A 35 9.59 17.08 -4.78
C LEU A 35 8.74 16.39 -5.86
N GLU A 36 8.95 15.09 -6.02
CA GLU A 36 8.16 14.23 -6.90
C GLU A 36 7.29 13.30 -6.04
N ILE A 37 5.99 13.25 -6.31
CA ILE A 37 5.04 12.46 -5.54
C ILE A 37 4.47 11.35 -6.42
N THR A 38 4.62 10.12 -5.97
CA THR A 38 3.87 8.95 -6.47
C THR A 38 2.85 8.55 -5.41
N PHE A 39 1.57 8.69 -5.72
CA PHE A 39 0.46 8.41 -4.82
C PHE A 39 -0.23 7.10 -5.20
N CYS A 40 -0.26 6.14 -4.30
CA CYS A 40 -0.87 4.83 -4.49
C CYS A 40 -2.25 4.80 -3.87
N ILE A 41 -3.24 4.29 -4.62
CA ILE A 41 -4.61 4.05 -4.13
C ILE A 41 -5.08 2.65 -4.55
N PRO A 42 -6.02 2.05 -3.84
CA PRO A 42 -6.54 0.72 -4.19
C PRO A 42 -7.06 0.66 -5.64
N LYS A 43 -7.89 1.63 -6.03
CA LYS A 43 -8.51 1.68 -7.36
C LYS A 43 -8.69 3.12 -7.82
N PRO A 44 -7.94 3.58 -8.82
CA PRO A 44 -8.25 4.83 -9.52
C PRO A 44 -9.42 4.63 -10.48
N TRP A 45 -10.14 5.71 -10.75
CA TRP A 45 -11.28 5.75 -11.66
C TRP A 45 -10.92 6.35 -13.02
N GLY A 46 -9.74 7.00 -13.10
CA GLY A 46 -9.17 7.53 -14.33
C GLY A 46 -9.45 9.01 -14.58
N ASP A 47 -10.15 9.69 -13.67
CA ASP A 47 -10.48 11.11 -13.71
C ASP A 47 -9.86 11.91 -12.55
N GLU A 48 -8.95 11.29 -11.79
CA GLU A 48 -8.18 11.97 -10.75
C GLU A 48 -7.22 13.01 -11.36
N ASP A 49 -7.06 14.16 -10.69
CA ASP A 49 -6.13 15.21 -11.10
C ASP A 49 -4.66 14.77 -10.87
N GLN A 50 -3.98 14.41 -11.94
CA GLN A 50 -2.58 14.02 -11.94
C GLN A 50 -1.64 15.13 -12.45
N SER A 51 -2.09 16.37 -12.49
CA SER A 51 -1.28 17.50 -13.00
C SER A 51 -0.05 17.83 -12.13
N PHE A 52 -0.03 17.38 -10.89
CA PHE A 52 1.02 17.69 -9.90
C PHE A 52 1.59 16.47 -9.16
N LEU A 53 1.10 15.27 -9.46
CA LEU A 53 1.58 14.00 -8.92
C LEU A 53 1.27 12.87 -9.89
N ARG A 54 1.85 11.70 -9.64
CA ARG A 54 1.52 10.47 -10.38
C ARG A 54 0.70 9.55 -9.49
N ILE A 55 -0.41 9.02 -10.00
CA ILE A 55 -1.22 8.01 -9.31
C ILE A 55 -0.85 6.61 -9.82
N ILE A 56 -0.72 5.66 -8.89
CA ILE A 56 -0.62 4.22 -9.17
C ILE A 56 -1.86 3.54 -8.59
N GLY A 57 -2.61 2.85 -9.46
CA GLY A 57 -3.68 1.96 -9.05
C GLY A 57 -3.13 0.60 -8.63
N MET A 58 -3.41 0.17 -7.40
CA MET A 58 -2.99 -1.13 -6.93
C MET A 58 -3.73 -2.27 -7.67
N ASN A 59 -4.96 -2.01 -8.10
CA ASN A 59 -5.76 -2.93 -8.92
C ASN A 59 -5.20 -3.19 -10.33
N SER A 60 -4.23 -2.40 -10.77
CA SER A 60 -3.57 -2.55 -12.08
C SER A 60 -2.11 -3.01 -11.96
N THR A 61 -1.66 -3.34 -10.76
CA THR A 61 -0.30 -3.81 -10.50
C THR A 61 -0.28 -5.33 -10.43
N PRO A 62 0.34 -6.04 -11.41
CA PRO A 62 0.40 -7.49 -11.39
C PRO A 62 1.23 -8.02 -10.22
N VAL A 63 0.69 -8.98 -9.50
CA VAL A 63 1.34 -9.66 -8.37
C VAL A 63 1.99 -10.94 -8.88
N VAL A 64 3.31 -10.92 -9.06
CA VAL A 64 4.07 -12.11 -9.45
C VAL A 64 4.48 -12.88 -8.19
N TRP A 65 3.81 -13.98 -7.93
CA TRP A 65 3.90 -14.81 -6.71
C TRP A 65 5.32 -15.21 -6.31
N LYS A 66 6.19 -15.49 -7.26
CA LYS A 66 7.59 -15.85 -6.99
C LYS A 66 8.34 -14.80 -6.16
N ASN A 67 7.95 -13.54 -6.26
CA ASN A 67 8.65 -12.44 -5.60
C ASN A 67 8.01 -12.04 -4.27
N VAL A 68 6.69 -12.17 -4.16
CA VAL A 68 5.92 -11.75 -2.98
C VAL A 68 6.09 -12.74 -1.82
N GLY A 69 6.05 -14.05 -2.11
CA GLY A 69 6.15 -15.09 -1.09
C GLY A 69 7.45 -15.01 -0.28
N TRP A 70 8.59 -14.74 -0.94
CA TRP A 70 9.89 -14.64 -0.26
C TRP A 70 9.99 -13.46 0.71
N ASP A 71 9.36 -12.35 0.42
CA ASP A 71 9.48 -11.16 1.27
C ASP A 71 8.53 -11.16 2.44
N TYR A 72 7.36 -11.73 2.24
CA TYR A 72 6.43 -11.96 3.34
C TYR A 72 7.02 -12.94 4.36
N VAL A 73 7.71 -13.96 3.88
CA VAL A 73 8.47 -14.90 4.72
C VAL A 73 9.63 -14.18 5.40
N LYS A 74 10.45 -13.42 4.68
CA LYS A 74 11.58 -12.67 5.26
C LYS A 74 11.14 -11.65 6.31
N GLY A 75 10.02 -10.97 6.11
CA GLY A 75 9.51 -9.99 7.07
C GLY A 75 9.03 -10.59 8.39
N ARG A 76 8.69 -11.89 8.40
CA ARG A 76 8.26 -12.64 9.61
C ARG A 76 9.34 -13.51 10.21
N VAL A 77 10.40 -13.80 9.46
CA VAL A 77 11.51 -14.65 9.88
C VAL A 77 12.61 -13.79 10.51
N GLY A 78 12.74 -13.85 11.81
CA GLY A 78 13.92 -13.32 12.50
C GLY A 78 15.17 -14.15 12.19
N SER A 79 16.37 -13.59 12.41
CA SER A 79 17.68 -14.20 12.11
C SER A 79 17.96 -15.53 12.83
N TYR A 80 17.07 -16.03 13.67
CA TYR A 80 17.19 -17.21 14.50
C TYR A 80 15.98 -18.17 14.43
N MET A 81 15.31 -18.25 13.26
CA MET A 81 14.18 -19.16 13.13
C MET A 81 14.65 -20.59 12.87
N ASP A 82 14.04 -21.57 13.56
CA ASP A 82 14.22 -22.98 13.30
C ASP A 82 13.83 -23.30 11.84
N PRO A 83 14.65 -24.11 11.12
CA PRO A 83 14.36 -24.47 9.73
C PRO A 83 13.00 -25.13 9.51
N GLN A 84 12.52 -25.96 10.45
CA GLN A 84 11.22 -26.63 10.35
C GLN A 84 10.09 -25.60 10.46
N LEU A 85 10.18 -24.67 11.41
CA LEU A 85 9.21 -23.59 11.57
C LEU A 85 9.18 -22.69 10.32
N PHE A 86 10.33 -22.51 9.65
CA PHE A 86 10.40 -21.79 8.38
C PHE A 86 9.60 -22.49 7.28
N TYR A 87 9.75 -23.83 7.14
CA TYR A 87 9.02 -24.60 6.13
C TYR A 87 7.52 -24.62 6.42
N ASP A 88 7.12 -24.80 7.68
CA ASP A 88 5.72 -24.80 8.11
C ASP A 88 5.07 -23.43 7.85
N LEU A 89 5.77 -22.34 8.18
CA LEU A 89 5.31 -20.97 7.89
C LEU A 89 5.19 -20.71 6.39
N ARG A 90 6.18 -21.19 5.61
CA ARG A 90 6.16 -21.09 4.15
C ARG A 90 4.93 -21.79 3.56
N ASP A 91 4.64 -23.00 4.01
CA ASP A 91 3.55 -23.81 3.47
C ASP A 91 2.18 -23.25 3.89
N HIS A 92 2.04 -22.69 5.10
CA HIS A 92 0.86 -21.92 5.49
C HIS A 92 0.69 -20.64 4.66
N ILE A 93 1.77 -19.92 4.42
CA ILE A 93 1.75 -18.70 3.60
C ILE A 93 1.36 -19.04 2.16
N TYR A 94 1.89 -20.13 1.56
CA TYR A 94 1.48 -20.58 0.23
C TYR A 94 0.01 -21.02 0.19
N ALA A 95 -0.52 -21.60 1.25
CA ALA A 95 -1.93 -21.92 1.36
C ALA A 95 -2.79 -20.64 1.41
N ASP A 96 -2.39 -19.66 2.22
CA ASP A 96 -3.07 -18.35 2.31
C ASP A 96 -3.03 -17.59 0.98
N PHE A 97 -1.95 -17.71 0.20
CA PHE A 97 -1.81 -17.08 -1.10
C PHE A 97 -2.69 -17.68 -2.20
N ASN A 98 -3.08 -18.93 -2.09
CA ASN A 98 -4.04 -19.54 -3.03
C ASN A 98 -5.46 -18.97 -2.91
N TYR A 99 -5.74 -18.16 -1.89
CA TYR A 99 -7.03 -17.47 -1.70
C TYR A 99 -7.07 -16.06 -2.32
N LEU A 100 -5.94 -15.54 -2.82
CA LEU A 100 -5.97 -14.22 -3.46
C LEU A 100 -6.66 -14.31 -4.82
N ASN A 101 -7.78 -13.64 -4.89
CA ASN A 101 -8.59 -13.55 -6.08
C ASN A 101 -7.92 -12.56 -7.05
N THR A 102 -7.11 -13.08 -7.97
CA THR A 102 -6.51 -12.27 -9.03
C THR A 102 -7.28 -12.47 -10.33
N ASN A 103 -7.39 -11.40 -11.12
CA ASN A 103 -7.92 -11.46 -12.48
C ASN A 103 -6.91 -12.14 -13.44
N ASP A 104 -7.29 -12.28 -14.72
CA ASP A 104 -6.47 -12.93 -15.76
C ASP A 104 -5.11 -12.25 -15.98
N LEU A 105 -4.93 -11.01 -15.55
CA LEU A 105 -3.69 -10.25 -15.61
C LEU A 105 -2.81 -10.43 -14.35
N GLY A 106 -3.24 -11.25 -13.40
CA GLY A 106 -2.56 -11.44 -12.12
C GLY A 106 -2.68 -10.25 -11.17
N CYS A 107 -3.65 -9.37 -11.37
CA CYS A 107 -3.91 -8.22 -10.52
C CYS A 107 -4.99 -8.54 -9.50
N ILE A 108 -4.87 -7.99 -8.29
CA ILE A 108 -5.88 -8.08 -7.25
C ILE A 108 -6.95 -7.02 -7.51
N GLU A 109 -8.22 -7.40 -7.44
CA GLU A 109 -9.32 -6.45 -7.55
C GLU A 109 -9.59 -5.75 -6.22
N PHE A 110 -9.88 -4.45 -6.30
CA PHE A 110 -10.27 -3.62 -5.17
C PHE A 110 -11.60 -2.94 -5.45
N SER A 111 -12.41 -2.75 -4.42
CA SER A 111 -13.69 -2.03 -4.52
C SER A 111 -13.49 -0.53 -4.80
N GLY A 112 -12.39 0.04 -4.30
CA GLY A 112 -12.14 1.49 -4.27
C GLY A 112 -13.07 2.22 -3.30
N ARG A 113 -13.62 1.50 -2.31
CA ARG A 113 -14.58 2.00 -1.31
C ARG A 113 -14.24 1.41 0.08
N TYR A 114 -15.20 1.42 0.99
CA TYR A 114 -15.12 0.79 2.32
C TYR A 114 -16.10 -0.39 2.37
N PRO A 115 -15.73 -1.55 1.82
CA PRO A 115 -16.61 -2.72 1.78
C PRO A 115 -16.66 -3.46 3.12
N ASP A 116 -17.57 -4.41 3.25
CA ASP A 116 -17.70 -5.24 4.47
C ASP A 116 -16.43 -6.07 4.75
N ASN A 117 -15.68 -6.44 3.69
CA ASN A 117 -14.40 -7.16 3.78
C ASN A 117 -13.19 -6.21 3.79
N LEU A 118 -13.31 -5.01 4.34
CA LEU A 118 -12.27 -3.97 4.33
C LEU A 118 -10.90 -4.46 4.85
N HIS A 119 -10.88 -5.30 5.88
CA HIS A 119 -9.64 -5.85 6.41
C HIS A 119 -8.89 -6.75 5.40
N GLU A 120 -9.62 -7.47 4.57
CA GLU A 120 -9.05 -8.25 3.48
C GLU A 120 -8.46 -7.32 2.41
N GLU A 121 -9.19 -6.27 2.01
CA GLU A 121 -8.66 -5.28 1.07
C GLU A 121 -7.40 -4.56 1.60
N ILE A 122 -7.34 -4.23 2.89
CA ILE A 122 -6.16 -3.64 3.52
C ILE A 122 -4.96 -4.61 3.44
N ASN A 123 -5.19 -5.90 3.71
CA ASN A 123 -4.14 -6.90 3.59
C ASN A 123 -3.65 -7.05 2.15
N ASN A 124 -4.56 -7.14 1.20
CA ASN A 124 -4.28 -7.22 -0.23
C ASN A 124 -3.52 -5.98 -0.72
N TYR A 125 -3.95 -4.79 -0.28
CA TYR A 125 -3.27 -3.54 -0.55
C TYR A 125 -1.83 -3.54 -0.05
N SER A 126 -1.60 -4.07 1.15
CA SER A 126 -0.25 -4.23 1.71
C SER A 126 0.65 -5.13 0.86
N ILE A 127 0.10 -6.23 0.32
CA ILE A 127 0.84 -7.14 -0.56
C ILE A 127 1.29 -6.41 -1.84
N VAL A 128 0.35 -5.73 -2.50
CA VAL A 128 0.65 -4.98 -3.73
C VAL A 128 1.64 -3.84 -3.46
N ALA A 129 1.55 -3.20 -2.28
CA ALA A 129 2.48 -2.14 -1.88
C ALA A 129 3.94 -2.61 -1.85
N GLY A 130 4.19 -3.85 -1.40
CA GLY A 130 5.51 -4.48 -1.46
C GLY A 130 6.02 -4.64 -2.91
N VAL A 131 5.12 -4.99 -3.84
CA VAL A 131 5.47 -5.09 -5.28
C VAL A 131 5.81 -3.72 -5.85
N VAL A 132 4.96 -2.71 -5.60
CA VAL A 132 5.18 -1.33 -6.05
C VAL A 132 6.49 -0.78 -5.50
N ALA A 133 6.77 -1.00 -4.21
CA ALA A 133 7.99 -0.51 -3.58
C ALA A 133 9.30 -1.09 -4.17
N ARG A 134 9.23 -2.24 -4.86
CA ARG A 134 10.38 -2.80 -5.60
C ARG A 134 10.53 -2.25 -7.00
N GLN A 135 9.42 -1.86 -7.60
CA GLN A 135 9.37 -1.39 -8.99
C GLN A 135 9.60 0.12 -9.11
N GLN A 136 9.42 0.87 -8.02
CA GLN A 136 9.52 2.32 -8.02
C GLN A 136 10.82 2.79 -7.35
N GLU A 137 11.36 3.89 -7.86
CA GLU A 137 12.44 4.63 -7.21
C GLU A 137 11.86 5.71 -6.30
N PHE A 138 12.21 5.69 -5.03
CA PHE A 138 11.79 6.71 -4.05
C PHE A 138 12.79 6.82 -2.90
N ASP A 139 12.71 7.93 -2.18
CA ASP A 139 13.58 8.25 -1.05
C ASP A 139 12.91 7.98 0.29
N ILE A 140 11.59 8.20 0.36
CA ILE A 140 10.80 8.13 1.59
C ILE A 140 9.40 7.57 1.30
N ILE A 141 8.85 6.87 2.28
CA ILE A 141 7.48 6.33 2.27
C ILE A 141 6.61 7.21 3.18
N HIS A 142 5.38 7.50 2.75
CA HIS A 142 4.40 8.24 3.52
C HIS A 142 3.05 7.52 3.49
N SER A 143 2.58 7.05 4.64
CA SER A 143 1.30 6.34 4.77
C SER A 143 0.26 7.20 5.47
N HIS A 144 -0.91 7.30 4.85
CA HIS A 144 -2.03 8.12 5.30
C HIS A 144 -3.08 7.27 5.99
N ASP A 145 -3.16 7.41 7.30
CA ASP A 145 -4.10 6.76 8.20
C ASP A 145 -3.97 5.23 8.28
N TRP A 146 -4.70 4.63 9.22
CA TRP A 146 -4.58 3.22 9.63
C TRP A 146 -4.80 2.22 8.49
N LEU A 147 -5.64 2.58 7.50
CA LEU A 147 -5.90 1.78 6.30
C LEU A 147 -4.63 1.46 5.51
N THR A 148 -3.65 2.37 5.53
CA THR A 148 -2.45 2.27 4.70
C THR A 148 -1.18 1.94 5.49
N TYR A 149 -1.25 1.87 6.82
CA TYR A 149 -0.08 1.53 7.63
C TYR A 149 0.53 0.17 7.29
N PRO A 150 -0.26 -0.91 7.08
CA PRO A 150 0.30 -2.19 6.64
C PRO A 150 1.05 -2.08 5.31
N ALA A 151 0.55 -1.28 4.36
CA ALA A 151 1.21 -1.03 3.08
C ALA A 151 2.56 -0.32 3.26
N GLY A 152 2.59 0.75 4.08
CA GLY A 152 3.83 1.46 4.38
C GLY A 152 4.86 0.61 5.12
N ILE A 153 4.42 -0.22 6.06
CA ILE A 153 5.29 -1.15 6.78
C ILE A 153 5.90 -2.17 5.83
N HIS A 154 5.10 -2.76 4.95
CA HIS A 154 5.59 -3.73 3.96
C HIS A 154 6.55 -3.08 2.96
N ALA A 155 6.20 -1.89 2.43
CA ALA A 155 7.08 -1.14 1.55
C ALA A 155 8.43 -0.81 2.21
N LYS A 156 8.43 -0.43 3.51
CA LYS A 156 9.64 -0.24 4.30
C LYS A 156 10.46 -1.51 4.44
N GLN A 157 9.82 -2.64 4.71
CA GLN A 157 10.49 -3.93 4.87
C GLN A 157 11.24 -4.35 3.61
N VAL A 158 10.65 -4.14 2.43
CA VAL A 158 11.24 -4.56 1.16
C VAL A 158 12.25 -3.57 0.60
N SER A 159 12.11 -2.26 0.89
CA SER A 159 12.97 -1.20 0.35
C SER A 159 14.05 -0.71 1.30
N GLY A 160 13.86 -0.88 2.61
CA GLY A 160 14.73 -0.30 3.63
C GLY A 160 14.58 1.22 3.79
N LYS A 161 13.69 1.87 3.04
CA LYS A 161 13.50 3.33 3.07
C LYS A 161 12.77 3.79 4.34
N PRO A 162 12.99 5.04 4.79
CA PRO A 162 12.27 5.59 5.93
C PRO A 162 10.77 5.69 5.67
N LEU A 163 9.98 5.49 6.73
CA LEU A 163 8.52 5.54 6.71
C LEU A 163 8.02 6.65 7.62
N VAL A 164 7.17 7.50 7.08
CA VAL A 164 6.35 8.48 7.81
C VAL A 164 4.94 7.92 7.93
N ILE A 165 4.41 7.91 9.14
CA ILE A 165 3.01 7.59 9.44
C ILE A 165 2.27 8.90 9.70
N HIS A 166 1.23 9.15 8.92
CA HIS A 166 0.37 10.31 9.06
C HIS A 166 -0.98 9.88 9.63
N VAL A 167 -1.27 10.32 10.83
CA VAL A 167 -2.53 10.02 11.54
C VAL A 167 -3.53 11.12 11.23
N HIS A 168 -4.62 10.80 10.54
CA HIS A 168 -5.70 11.73 10.23
C HIS A 168 -6.83 11.68 11.26
N GLU A 169 -7.08 10.51 11.84
CA GLU A 169 -8.09 10.33 12.88
C GLU A 169 -7.46 9.84 14.17
N ILE A 170 -7.65 10.63 15.21
CA ILE A 170 -7.45 10.17 16.59
C ILE A 170 -8.80 9.68 17.04
N GLY A 171 -8.96 8.35 17.19
CA GLY A 171 -10.20 7.74 17.63
C GLY A 171 -10.72 8.46 18.89
N ARG A 172 -11.96 8.92 18.86
CA ARG A 172 -12.61 9.44 20.07
C ARG A 172 -12.71 8.26 21.04
N ALA A 173 -11.96 8.34 22.11
CA ALA A 173 -12.26 7.51 23.27
C ALA A 173 -13.70 7.87 23.70
N HIS A 174 -14.62 6.94 23.53
CA HIS A 174 -15.92 7.07 24.16
C HIS A 174 -15.68 6.93 25.67
N VAL A 175 -15.74 8.06 26.34
CA VAL A 175 -15.84 8.13 27.79
C VAL A 175 -17.27 7.78 28.18
#